data_c4496c8a1975a2b1ea9596f8a6c015b5
#
_entry.id   c4496c8a1975a2b1ea9596f8a6c015b5
#
_cell.length_a   1.000
_cell.length_b   1.000
_cell.length_c   1.000
_cell.angle_alpha   90.00
_cell.angle_beta   90.00
_cell.angle_gamma   90.00
#
_symmetry.space_group_name_H-M   'P 1'
#
loop_
_entity.id
_entity.type
_entity.pdbx_description
1 polymer ?
#
loop_
_entity_poly.entity_id
_entity_poly.type
_entity_poly.pdbx_seq_one_letter_code
_entity_poly.pdbx_strand_id
1 'polypeptide(L)'
;SEGEVRTFVSADGKRGALVEVNCQTDFVSRGDDFRAFVGSVLEVAAASKAGEDLSTKTFPGTDKTVELVRQELAGKIGENIVVRRWDAIEAGANGFVQAYVHMGGKNASIVAVAAANADAAANADLKAFADNCAMQIVAMRPLVLSKDAVPAATLDKQKEIFAGQLKEEGKPEAAWPKIID
;
A
#
# COMPACT_ATOMS: atom_id res chain seq x y z
N SER A 1 7.40 -14.91 3.28
CA SER A 1 8.00 -14.03 4.29
C SER A 1 6.90 -13.50 5.19
N GLU A 2 7.20 -13.37 6.44
CA GLU A 2 6.37 -12.72 7.44
C GLU A 2 6.67 -11.22 7.47
N GLY A 3 5.99 -10.46 8.33
CA GLY A 3 6.21 -9.03 8.47
C GLY A 3 4.95 -8.27 8.85
N GLU A 4 5.06 -6.96 8.72
CA GLU A 4 3.96 -6.02 9.03
C GLU A 4 3.86 -4.93 7.97
N VAL A 5 2.63 -4.60 7.58
CA VAL A 5 2.28 -3.36 6.89
C VAL A 5 1.64 -2.42 7.91
N ARG A 6 2.16 -1.21 8.01
CA ARG A 6 1.65 -0.20 8.94
C ARG A 6 1.36 1.10 8.23
N THR A 7 0.31 1.80 8.65
CA THR A 7 -0.18 3.04 8.07
C THR A 7 -0.11 4.19 9.04
N PHE A 8 0.03 5.38 8.50
CA PHE A 8 -0.05 6.66 9.18
C PHE A 8 -1.03 7.56 8.45
N VAL A 9 -1.83 8.32 9.20
CA VAL A 9 -2.62 9.44 8.69
C VAL A 9 -2.36 10.62 9.63
N SER A 10 -2.02 11.78 9.06
CA SER A 10 -1.77 13.00 9.84
C SER A 10 -3.04 13.47 10.59
N ALA A 11 -2.85 14.21 11.69
CA ALA A 11 -3.95 14.67 12.53
C ALA A 11 -4.99 15.52 11.77
N ASP A 12 -4.54 16.28 10.75
CA ASP A 12 -5.40 17.06 9.86
C ASP A 12 -6.02 16.24 8.73
N GLY A 13 -5.67 14.95 8.63
CA GLY A 13 -6.14 14.04 7.59
C GLY A 13 -5.58 14.30 6.19
N LYS A 14 -4.58 15.19 6.05
CA LYS A 14 -4.09 15.63 4.73
C LYS A 14 -3.00 14.76 4.16
N ARG A 15 -2.29 14.02 4.99
CA ARG A 15 -1.19 13.17 4.58
C ARG A 15 -1.37 11.75 5.09
N GLY A 16 -1.09 10.77 4.24
CA GLY A 16 -1.00 9.37 4.60
C GLY A 16 0.31 8.77 4.14
N ALA A 17 0.78 7.77 4.89
CA ALA A 17 1.92 6.95 4.52
C ALA A 17 1.65 5.49 4.89
N LEU A 18 2.32 4.58 4.20
CA LEU A 18 2.36 3.17 4.58
C LEU A 18 3.75 2.60 4.31
N VAL A 19 4.14 1.65 5.14
CA VAL A 19 5.39 0.91 4.99
C VAL A 19 5.13 -0.58 5.10
N GLU A 20 5.88 -1.38 4.34
CA GLU A 20 5.94 -2.83 4.47
C GLU A 20 7.34 -3.22 4.89
N VAL A 21 7.45 -3.87 6.05
CA VAL A 21 8.70 -4.42 6.57
C VAL A 21 8.54 -5.92 6.74
N ASN A 22 9.46 -6.68 6.16
CA ASN A 22 9.43 -8.13 6.19
C ASN A 22 10.52 -8.72 7.10
N CYS A 23 10.23 -9.87 7.66
CA CYS A 23 11.13 -10.76 8.39
C CYS A 23 10.89 -12.22 7.97
N GLN A 24 11.56 -13.17 8.61
CA GLN A 24 11.45 -14.58 8.22
C GLN A 24 10.34 -15.31 8.99
N THR A 25 10.20 -15.03 10.28
CA THR A 25 9.23 -15.74 11.15
C THR A 25 8.16 -14.82 11.72
N ASP A 26 7.03 -15.41 12.10
CA ASP A 26 5.95 -14.72 12.79
C ASP A 26 6.31 -14.37 14.25
N PHE A 27 7.24 -15.08 14.87
CA PHE A 27 7.78 -14.74 16.19
C PHE A 27 8.43 -13.37 16.15
N VAL A 28 9.28 -13.11 15.14
CA VAL A 28 9.93 -11.81 14.98
C VAL A 28 8.92 -10.74 14.62
N SER A 29 7.99 -10.99 13.72
CA SER A 29 6.99 -9.97 13.32
C SER A 29 6.08 -9.53 14.47
N ARG A 30 5.89 -10.37 15.49
CA ARG A 30 5.12 -10.06 16.70
C ARG A 30 5.97 -9.46 17.83
N GLY A 31 7.28 -9.52 17.69
CA GLY A 31 8.22 -9.05 18.72
C GLY A 31 8.28 -7.52 18.82
N ASP A 32 8.48 -7.02 20.04
CA ASP A 32 8.48 -5.59 20.33
C ASP A 32 9.58 -4.84 19.58
N ASP A 33 10.79 -5.40 19.48
CA ASP A 33 11.91 -4.79 18.76
C ASP A 33 11.59 -4.58 17.28
N PHE A 34 11.00 -5.59 16.60
CA PHE A 34 10.60 -5.48 15.22
C PHE A 34 9.48 -4.45 15.02
N ARG A 35 8.47 -4.49 15.89
CA ARG A 35 7.33 -3.56 15.82
C ARG A 35 7.72 -2.12 16.12
N ALA A 36 8.68 -1.90 17.04
CA ALA A 36 9.25 -0.60 17.29
C ALA A 36 10.01 -0.07 16.06
N PHE A 37 10.81 -0.94 15.41
CA PHE A 37 11.51 -0.60 14.18
C PHE A 37 10.51 -0.21 13.06
N VAL A 38 9.45 -0.99 12.83
CA VAL A 38 8.41 -0.68 11.85
C VAL A 38 7.77 0.68 12.13
N GLY A 39 7.47 0.97 13.40
CA GLY A 39 6.92 2.26 13.82
C GLY A 39 7.82 3.44 13.46
N SER A 40 9.12 3.32 13.75
CA SER A 40 10.11 4.36 13.44
C SER A 40 10.34 4.53 11.93
N VAL A 41 10.35 3.44 11.16
CA VAL A 41 10.41 3.52 9.69
C VAL A 41 9.17 4.22 9.12
N LEU A 42 7.99 3.95 9.68
CA LEU A 42 6.76 4.65 9.29
C LEU A 42 6.83 6.15 9.59
N GLU A 43 7.41 6.53 10.72
CA GLU A 43 7.62 7.94 11.07
C GLU A 43 8.53 8.64 10.07
N VAL A 44 9.62 7.99 9.64
CA VAL A 44 10.49 8.49 8.56
C VAL A 44 9.71 8.62 7.23
N ALA A 45 8.92 7.62 6.86
CA ALA A 45 8.10 7.63 5.66
C ALA A 45 7.06 8.77 5.69
N ALA A 46 6.42 8.98 6.84
CA ALA A 46 5.45 10.06 7.04
C ALA A 46 6.06 11.46 6.84
N ALA A 47 7.35 11.63 7.13
CA ALA A 47 8.09 12.87 6.95
C ALA A 47 8.78 13.01 5.58
N SER A 48 8.80 11.95 4.77
CA SER A 48 9.52 11.90 3.49
C SER A 48 8.57 12.11 2.31
N LYS A 49 9.10 12.58 1.17
CA LYS A 49 8.33 12.65 -0.09
C LYS A 49 8.30 11.27 -0.74
N ALA A 50 7.17 10.93 -1.36
CA ALA A 50 7.03 9.68 -2.11
C ALA A 50 8.17 9.51 -3.12
N GLY A 51 8.74 8.29 -3.19
CA GLY A 51 9.87 7.96 -4.06
C GLY A 51 11.26 8.25 -3.47
N GLU A 52 11.38 8.91 -2.30
CA GLU A 52 12.68 9.05 -1.64
C GLU A 52 13.18 7.72 -1.08
N ASP A 53 14.49 7.56 -1.02
CA ASP A 53 15.14 6.40 -0.40
C ASP A 53 15.18 6.56 1.13
N LEU A 54 14.37 5.78 1.85
CA LEU A 54 14.33 5.82 3.31
C LEU A 54 15.62 5.27 3.94
N SER A 55 16.37 4.41 3.25
CA SER A 55 17.55 3.74 3.81
C SER A 55 18.62 4.74 4.28
N THR A 56 18.72 5.87 3.60
CA THR A 56 19.69 6.94 3.86
C THR A 56 19.22 7.97 4.87
N LYS A 57 17.95 7.94 5.25
CA LYS A 57 17.36 8.91 6.22
C LYS A 57 17.79 8.58 7.63
N THR A 58 17.84 9.60 8.48
CA THR A 58 18.14 9.45 9.90
C THR A 58 17.02 8.69 10.60
N PHE A 59 17.38 7.66 11.36
CA PHE A 59 16.43 6.90 12.16
C PHE A 59 16.07 7.68 13.44
N PRO A 60 14.79 7.82 13.76
CA PRO A 60 14.32 8.61 14.91
C PRO A 60 15.02 8.23 16.22
N GLY A 61 15.41 9.26 16.98
CA GLY A 61 16.08 9.09 18.27
C GLY A 61 17.55 8.67 18.20
N THR A 62 18.15 8.65 17.00
CA THR A 62 19.56 8.28 16.78
C THR A 62 20.25 9.23 15.81
N ASP A 63 21.57 9.10 15.67
CA ASP A 63 22.38 9.70 14.61
C ASP A 63 22.66 8.73 13.42
N LYS A 64 22.03 7.55 13.46
CA LYS A 64 22.22 6.48 12.49
C LYS A 64 21.20 6.58 11.36
N THR A 65 21.54 5.98 10.22
CA THR A 65 20.59 5.81 9.12
C THR A 65 19.63 4.64 9.39
N VAL A 66 18.47 4.67 8.73
CA VAL A 66 17.51 3.55 8.75
C VAL A 66 18.19 2.24 8.38
N GLU A 67 19.06 2.25 7.37
CA GLU A 67 19.78 1.05 6.93
C GLU A 67 20.72 0.51 8.01
N LEU A 68 21.46 1.38 8.70
CA LEU A 68 22.36 0.95 9.77
C LEU A 68 21.58 0.32 10.93
N VAL A 69 20.49 0.95 11.37
CA VAL A 69 19.64 0.40 12.44
C VAL A 69 18.98 -0.92 12.00
N ARG A 70 18.57 -1.03 10.74
CA ARG A 70 18.05 -2.28 10.18
C ARG A 70 19.07 -3.43 10.29
N GLN A 71 20.33 -3.14 9.91
CA GLN A 71 21.42 -4.14 9.98
C GLN A 71 21.71 -4.56 11.42
N GLU A 72 21.77 -3.60 12.35
CA GLU A 72 21.97 -3.88 13.77
C GLU A 72 20.83 -4.74 14.34
N LEU A 73 19.58 -4.42 13.98
CA LEU A 73 18.42 -5.18 14.41
C LEU A 73 18.44 -6.60 13.83
N ALA A 74 18.76 -6.75 12.54
CA ALA A 74 18.90 -8.05 11.91
C ALA A 74 19.99 -8.91 12.58
N GLY A 75 21.13 -8.30 12.90
CA GLY A 75 22.21 -8.96 13.66
C GLY A 75 21.80 -9.36 15.07
N LYS A 76 21.04 -8.52 15.78
CA LYS A 76 20.53 -8.81 17.13
C LYS A 76 19.53 -9.97 17.13
N ILE A 77 18.62 -9.99 16.15
CA ILE A 77 17.54 -10.97 16.08
C ILE A 77 18.00 -12.28 15.41
N GLY A 78 18.99 -12.21 14.51
CA GLY A 78 19.46 -13.35 13.75
C GLY A 78 18.59 -13.68 12.53
N GLU A 79 17.72 -12.77 12.11
CA GLU A 79 16.88 -12.90 10.93
C GLU A 79 17.10 -11.75 9.94
N ASN A 80 16.91 -12.02 8.65
CA ASN A 80 16.89 -10.97 7.65
C ASN A 80 15.66 -10.08 7.80
N ILE A 81 15.87 -8.77 7.92
CA ILE A 81 14.82 -7.76 7.98
C ILE A 81 14.93 -6.88 6.75
N VAL A 82 13.82 -6.63 6.06
CA VAL A 82 13.79 -5.86 4.82
C VAL A 82 12.69 -4.79 4.90
N VAL A 83 13.05 -3.53 4.75
CA VAL A 83 12.11 -2.46 4.40
C VAL A 83 11.80 -2.64 2.92
N ARG A 84 10.71 -3.36 2.62
CA ARG A 84 10.43 -3.84 1.28
C ARG A 84 9.96 -2.72 0.35
N ARG A 85 9.02 -1.92 0.83
CA ARG A 85 8.43 -0.81 0.09
C ARG A 85 7.69 0.13 1.02
N TRP A 86 7.48 1.31 0.54
CA TRP A 86 6.70 2.34 1.22
C TRP A 86 6.11 3.29 0.19
N ASP A 87 5.08 4.02 0.60
CA ASP A 87 4.54 5.11 -0.19
C ASP A 87 3.90 6.16 0.72
N ALA A 88 3.70 7.36 0.19
CA ALA A 88 3.00 8.45 0.86
C ALA A 88 2.13 9.20 -0.14
N ILE A 89 0.95 9.62 0.31
CA ILE A 89 0.01 10.39 -0.47
C ILE A 89 -0.44 11.64 0.28
N GLU A 90 -0.83 12.66 -0.45
CA GLU A 90 -1.38 13.89 0.08
C GLU A 90 -2.76 14.15 -0.51
N ALA A 91 -3.69 14.56 0.33
CA ALA A 91 -4.99 15.04 -0.10
C ALA A 91 -4.94 16.55 -0.38
N GLY A 92 -5.71 17.00 -1.37
CA GLY A 92 -5.89 18.42 -1.65
C GLY A 92 -6.61 19.18 -0.54
N ALA A 93 -6.77 20.49 -0.72
CA ALA A 93 -7.34 21.40 0.28
C ALA A 93 -8.70 20.93 0.83
N ASN A 94 -9.58 20.43 -0.04
CA ASN A 94 -10.90 19.89 0.34
C ASN A 94 -10.92 18.36 0.35
N GLY A 95 -9.78 17.72 0.60
CA GLY A 95 -9.68 16.27 0.63
C GLY A 95 -9.22 15.76 1.99
N PHE A 96 -9.18 14.45 2.10
CA PHE A 96 -8.63 13.74 3.25
C PHE A 96 -8.07 12.37 2.83
N VAL A 97 -7.21 11.82 3.67
CA VAL A 97 -6.68 10.46 3.52
C VAL A 97 -7.40 9.53 4.47
N GLN A 98 -7.83 8.38 3.95
CA GLN A 98 -8.36 7.27 4.73
C GLN A 98 -7.41 6.09 4.65
N ALA A 99 -7.19 5.40 5.78
CA ALA A 99 -6.38 4.20 5.86
C ALA A 99 -7.20 3.01 6.37
N TYR A 100 -6.87 1.82 5.88
CA TYR A 100 -7.41 0.58 6.38
C TYR A 100 -6.30 -0.45 6.57
N VAL A 101 -6.26 -1.09 7.74
CA VAL A 101 -5.32 -2.16 8.08
C VAL A 101 -6.10 -3.43 8.36
N HIS A 102 -5.75 -4.51 7.66
CA HIS A 102 -6.41 -5.80 7.77
C HIS A 102 -5.54 -6.83 8.48
N MET A 103 -6.17 -7.66 9.32
CA MET A 103 -5.52 -8.76 10.05
C MET A 103 -4.23 -8.35 10.76
N GLY A 104 -4.26 -7.23 11.52
CA GLY A 104 -3.14 -6.82 12.35
C GLY A 104 -1.87 -6.45 11.57
N GLY A 105 -2.02 -5.91 10.36
CA GLY A 105 -0.88 -5.48 9.54
C GLY A 105 -0.42 -6.48 8.48
N LYS A 106 -1.25 -7.44 8.10
CA LYS A 106 -0.95 -8.35 6.97
C LYS A 106 -1.25 -7.71 5.63
N ASN A 107 -2.26 -6.84 5.55
CA ASN A 107 -2.58 -6.04 4.37
C ASN A 107 -3.05 -4.66 4.82
N ALA A 108 -2.77 -3.65 4.03
CA ALA A 108 -3.26 -2.30 4.28
C ALA A 108 -3.43 -1.52 2.99
N SER A 109 -4.20 -0.46 3.06
CA SER A 109 -4.35 0.53 1.98
C SER A 109 -4.45 1.94 2.55
N ILE A 110 -4.09 2.92 1.75
CA ILE A 110 -4.37 4.33 1.96
C ILE A 110 -5.05 4.90 0.72
N VAL A 111 -6.03 5.76 0.93
CA VAL A 111 -6.82 6.40 -0.14
C VAL A 111 -6.89 7.90 0.11
N ALA A 112 -6.56 8.71 -0.88
CA ALA A 112 -6.83 10.13 -0.86
C ALA A 112 -8.17 10.40 -1.56
N VAL A 113 -9.06 11.11 -0.86
CA VAL A 113 -10.38 11.49 -1.36
C VAL A 113 -10.40 12.99 -1.59
N ALA A 114 -10.84 13.41 -2.77
CA ALA A 114 -11.11 14.81 -3.08
C ALA A 114 -12.61 15.10 -2.95
N ALA A 115 -12.96 16.19 -2.29
CA ALA A 115 -14.33 16.67 -2.16
C ALA A 115 -14.50 18.04 -2.83
N ALA A 116 -15.74 18.38 -3.15
CA ALA A 116 -16.05 19.65 -3.81
C ALA A 116 -15.75 20.89 -2.92
N ASN A 117 -15.88 20.74 -1.61
CA ASN A 117 -15.64 21.80 -0.63
C ASN A 117 -15.37 21.20 0.77
N ALA A 118 -15.07 22.06 1.74
CA ALA A 118 -14.76 21.63 3.10
C ALA A 118 -15.94 20.93 3.82
N ASP A 119 -17.17 21.37 3.59
CA ASP A 119 -18.38 20.77 4.19
C ASP A 119 -18.57 19.34 3.66
N ALA A 120 -18.40 19.14 2.35
CA ALA A 120 -18.45 17.82 1.73
C ALA A 120 -17.31 16.92 2.27
N ALA A 121 -16.12 17.44 2.45
CA ALA A 121 -14.99 16.70 3.04
C ALA A 121 -15.23 16.28 4.49
N ALA A 122 -16.01 17.07 5.26
CA ALA A 122 -16.39 16.76 6.64
C ALA A 122 -17.60 15.83 6.75
N ASN A 123 -18.27 15.50 5.64
CA ASN A 123 -19.47 14.68 5.63
C ASN A 123 -19.18 13.24 6.08
N ALA A 124 -19.97 12.74 7.05
CA ALA A 124 -19.79 11.41 7.62
C ALA A 124 -20.01 10.28 6.60
N ASP A 125 -20.94 10.46 5.66
CA ASP A 125 -21.22 9.46 4.63
C ASP A 125 -20.05 9.35 3.64
N LEU A 126 -19.41 10.47 3.30
CA LEU A 126 -18.21 10.46 2.47
C LEU A 126 -17.04 9.76 3.18
N LYS A 127 -16.87 9.97 4.48
CA LYS A 127 -15.84 9.25 5.27
C LYS A 127 -16.12 7.76 5.33
N ALA A 128 -17.37 7.35 5.55
CA ALA A 128 -17.76 5.94 5.52
C ALA A 128 -17.55 5.32 4.13
N PHE A 129 -17.84 6.05 3.06
CA PHE A 129 -17.56 5.61 1.70
C PHE A 129 -16.06 5.44 1.46
N ALA A 130 -15.23 6.37 1.91
CA ALA A 130 -13.77 6.28 1.80
C ALA A 130 -13.21 5.07 2.55
N ASP A 131 -13.74 4.77 3.74
CA ASP A 131 -13.38 3.58 4.51
C ASP A 131 -13.74 2.29 3.75
N ASN A 132 -14.94 2.22 3.19
CA ASN A 132 -15.37 1.11 2.34
C ASN A 132 -14.46 0.96 1.10
N CYS A 133 -14.04 2.05 0.46
CA CYS A 133 -13.08 2.02 -0.64
C CYS A 133 -11.74 1.45 -0.19
N ALA A 134 -11.21 1.87 0.95
CA ALA A 134 -9.96 1.37 1.49
C ALA A 134 -10.02 -0.14 1.80
N MET A 135 -11.13 -0.62 2.38
CA MET A 135 -11.39 -2.05 2.58
C MET A 135 -11.47 -2.81 1.25
N GLN A 136 -12.18 -2.26 0.26
CA GLN A 136 -12.34 -2.87 -1.05
C GLN A 136 -11.01 -3.00 -1.80
N ILE A 137 -10.11 -2.02 -1.69
CA ILE A 137 -8.76 -2.08 -2.25
C ILE A 137 -7.98 -3.25 -1.68
N VAL A 138 -8.05 -3.46 -0.37
CA VAL A 138 -7.39 -4.61 0.28
C VAL A 138 -7.99 -5.94 -0.20
N ALA A 139 -9.32 -6.01 -0.34
CA ALA A 139 -10.02 -7.22 -0.74
C ALA A 139 -9.77 -7.58 -2.21
N MET A 140 -9.85 -6.60 -3.12
CA MET A 140 -9.82 -6.81 -4.56
C MET A 140 -8.44 -6.61 -5.21
N ARG A 141 -7.51 -5.94 -4.51
CA ARG A 141 -6.14 -5.69 -4.99
C ARG A 141 -6.09 -5.11 -6.40
N PRO A 142 -6.76 -3.97 -6.66
CA PRO A 142 -6.76 -3.37 -7.99
C PRO A 142 -5.33 -3.01 -8.41
N LEU A 143 -5.02 -3.19 -9.70
CA LEU A 143 -3.71 -2.88 -10.25
C LEU A 143 -3.48 -1.37 -10.40
N VAL A 144 -4.56 -0.64 -10.67
CA VAL A 144 -4.53 0.80 -10.99
C VAL A 144 -5.78 1.48 -10.43
N LEU A 145 -5.74 2.81 -10.36
CA LEU A 145 -6.84 3.63 -9.86
C LEU A 145 -8.07 3.66 -10.79
N SER A 146 -7.86 3.62 -12.11
CA SER A 146 -8.94 3.65 -13.10
C SER A 146 -8.62 2.73 -14.28
N LYS A 147 -9.65 2.33 -15.02
CA LYS A 147 -9.48 1.48 -16.22
C LYS A 147 -8.55 2.09 -17.26
N ASP A 148 -8.55 3.42 -17.40
CA ASP A 148 -7.74 4.12 -18.38
C ASP A 148 -6.24 4.12 -18.03
N ALA A 149 -5.90 3.81 -16.78
CA ALA A 149 -4.53 3.66 -16.31
C ALA A 149 -3.98 2.23 -16.46
N VAL A 150 -4.78 1.28 -16.97
CA VAL A 150 -4.31 -0.09 -17.19
C VAL A 150 -3.29 -0.10 -18.34
N PRO A 151 -2.04 -0.61 -18.13
CA PRO A 151 -1.06 -0.67 -19.20
C PRO A 151 -1.56 -1.50 -20.38
N ALA A 152 -1.32 -1.03 -21.61
CA ALA A 152 -1.73 -1.72 -22.84
C ALA A 152 -1.22 -3.18 -22.87
N ALA A 153 0.03 -3.42 -22.48
CA ALA A 153 0.60 -4.76 -22.41
C ALA A 153 -0.16 -5.70 -21.46
N THR A 154 -0.74 -5.17 -20.37
CA THR A 154 -1.57 -5.95 -19.44
C THR A 154 -2.89 -6.34 -20.09
N LEU A 155 -3.52 -5.42 -20.82
CA LEU A 155 -4.75 -5.68 -21.56
C LEU A 155 -4.52 -6.71 -22.67
N ASP A 156 -3.47 -6.55 -23.46
CA ASP A 156 -3.11 -7.45 -24.54
C ASP A 156 -2.88 -8.88 -24.03
N LYS A 157 -2.11 -9.01 -22.96
CA LYS A 157 -1.88 -10.31 -22.31
C LYS A 157 -3.20 -10.94 -21.81
N GLN A 158 -4.08 -10.15 -21.25
CA GLN A 158 -5.37 -10.65 -20.77
C GLN A 158 -6.28 -11.09 -21.94
N LYS A 159 -6.26 -10.34 -23.05
CA LYS A 159 -6.98 -10.71 -24.28
C LYS A 159 -6.46 -12.04 -24.86
N GLU A 160 -5.14 -12.25 -24.88
CA GLU A 160 -4.53 -13.52 -25.30
C GLU A 160 -4.99 -14.69 -24.42
N ILE A 161 -5.03 -14.50 -23.09
CA ILE A 161 -5.50 -15.52 -22.16
C ILE A 161 -6.98 -15.88 -22.44
N PHE A 162 -7.84 -14.87 -22.59
CA PHE A 162 -9.26 -15.11 -22.92
C PHE A 162 -9.45 -15.79 -24.28
N ALA A 163 -8.68 -15.39 -25.30
CA ALA A 163 -8.71 -16.06 -26.60
C ALA A 163 -8.33 -17.54 -26.48
N GLY A 164 -7.30 -17.86 -25.70
CA GLY A 164 -6.91 -19.26 -25.40
C GLY A 164 -8.04 -20.05 -24.73
N GLN A 165 -8.69 -19.47 -23.73
CA GLN A 165 -9.81 -20.10 -23.01
C GLN A 165 -11.00 -20.35 -23.94
N LEU A 166 -11.38 -19.35 -24.76
CA LEU A 166 -12.49 -19.48 -25.73
C LEU A 166 -12.21 -20.56 -26.77
N LYS A 167 -10.95 -20.73 -27.19
CA LYS A 167 -10.51 -21.79 -28.07
C LYS A 167 -10.67 -23.16 -27.43
N GLU A 168 -10.26 -23.33 -26.18
CA GLU A 168 -10.42 -24.56 -25.41
C GLU A 168 -11.90 -24.91 -25.18
N GLU A 169 -12.76 -23.90 -24.97
CA GLU A 169 -14.19 -24.04 -24.84
C GLU A 169 -14.90 -24.34 -26.18
N GLY A 170 -14.18 -24.32 -27.29
CA GLY A 170 -14.76 -24.57 -28.64
C GLY A 170 -15.65 -23.44 -29.13
N LYS A 171 -15.51 -22.23 -28.63
CA LYS A 171 -16.27 -21.06 -29.10
C LYS A 171 -15.81 -20.63 -30.48
N PRO A 172 -16.75 -20.30 -31.43
CA PRO A 172 -16.39 -19.82 -32.75
C PRO A 172 -15.55 -18.53 -32.68
N GLU A 173 -14.45 -18.47 -33.44
CA GLU A 173 -13.54 -17.29 -33.45
C GLU A 173 -14.29 -15.98 -33.81
N ALA A 174 -15.31 -16.05 -34.63
CA ALA A 174 -16.14 -14.90 -34.98
C ALA A 174 -16.89 -14.26 -33.78
N ALA A 175 -17.06 -15.00 -32.69
CA ALA A 175 -17.71 -14.50 -31.47
C ALA A 175 -16.70 -13.85 -30.47
N TRP A 176 -15.40 -14.12 -30.61
CA TRP A 176 -14.38 -13.69 -29.67
C TRP A 176 -14.32 -12.17 -29.47
N PRO A 177 -14.36 -11.31 -30.50
CA PRO A 177 -14.31 -9.87 -30.28
C PRO A 177 -15.40 -9.33 -29.36
N LYS A 178 -16.61 -9.92 -29.45
CA LYS A 178 -17.75 -9.51 -28.61
C LYS A 178 -17.66 -9.98 -27.16
N ILE A 179 -16.81 -10.96 -26.90
CA ILE A 179 -16.63 -11.56 -25.55
C ILE A 179 -15.41 -10.95 -24.87
N ILE A 180 -14.38 -10.60 -25.64
CA ILE A 180 -13.08 -10.12 -25.14
C ILE A 180 -13.05 -8.58 -24.92
N ASP A 181 -13.77 -7.80 -25.74
CA ASP A 181 -13.89 -6.34 -25.63
C ASP A 181 -14.92 -5.94 -24.57
#